data_959944e353fbd564075c02871044afc8
#
_entry.id   959944e353fbd564075c02871044afc8
#
_cell.length_a   1.000
_cell.length_b   1.000
_cell.length_c   1.000
_cell.angle_alpha   90.00
_cell.angle_beta   90.00
_cell.angle_gamma   90.00
#
_symmetry.space_group_name_H-M   'P 1'
#
loop_
_entity.id
_entity.type
_entity.pdbx_description
1 polymer ?
#
loop_
_entity_poly.entity_id
_entity_poly.type
_entity_poly.pdbx_seq_one_letter_code
_entity_poly.pdbx_strand_id
1 'polypeptide(L)'
;MSTPSTDPDNTALTGVRGFFTGTGFPLFLLAAALVYEVFLLAVVFAPESTGAWGGFSREFKQWCFRYDASTGAMEWAAVWVMLLEPAFVVTIAAYLWRRGLRPLRTAAGWVQHGRFAIAGGLAAMLVMTVLYAYGRPDPHADAPLPFPGERIRTRLATTDFRFIDQKNQAFSFDELRGRVVLVTGIYARCSTSCPEILIETKALIDSLPPAMRERVSIVALSLNPEEDTADLMDRITEAYGFTYPEFKYLNGEVAGMHETLTKLGFARVRDPRTGVIDHANLFLLIDAGGEIAYRFTLDTRHRSWLKEGLMALAGEADES
;
A
#
# COMPACT_ATOMS: atom_id res chain seq x y z
N MET A 1 29.24 -27.67 -63.85
CA MET A 1 29.54 -26.53 -62.94
C MET A 1 28.32 -26.32 -62.10
N SER A 2 28.25 -26.90 -60.87
CA SER A 2 27.13 -26.77 -59.96
C SER A 2 27.40 -25.54 -59.11
N THR A 3 26.52 -24.56 -59.17
CA THR A 3 26.49 -23.39 -58.26
C THR A 3 26.17 -23.87 -56.86
N PRO A 4 26.91 -23.49 -55.81
CA PRO A 4 26.53 -23.80 -54.45
C PRO A 4 25.28 -23.00 -54.08
N SER A 5 24.19 -23.68 -53.77
CA SER A 5 23.02 -23.06 -53.17
C SER A 5 23.38 -22.63 -51.74
N THR A 6 23.50 -21.35 -51.52
CA THR A 6 23.60 -20.78 -50.18
C THR A 6 22.22 -20.84 -49.54
N ASP A 7 22.02 -21.84 -48.71
CA ASP A 7 20.81 -22.02 -47.87
C ASP A 7 20.75 -20.84 -46.88
N PRO A 8 19.72 -19.96 -46.93
CA PRO A 8 19.62 -18.79 -46.06
C PRO A 8 19.52 -19.17 -44.58
N ASP A 9 18.99 -20.36 -44.24
CA ASP A 9 18.87 -20.84 -42.86
C ASP A 9 20.25 -21.18 -42.25
N ASN A 10 21.20 -21.66 -43.09
CA ASN A 10 22.55 -21.99 -42.62
C ASN A 10 23.39 -20.73 -42.35
N THR A 11 23.13 -19.63 -43.09
CA THR A 11 23.80 -18.35 -42.90
C THR A 11 23.31 -17.64 -41.63
N ALA A 12 22.03 -17.71 -41.31
CA ALA A 12 21.44 -17.14 -40.06
C ALA A 12 21.95 -17.88 -38.81
N LEU A 13 21.99 -19.22 -38.85
CA LEU A 13 22.52 -20.04 -37.77
C LEU A 13 24.00 -19.80 -37.48
N THR A 14 24.81 -19.59 -38.51
CA THR A 14 26.25 -19.25 -38.38
C THR A 14 26.45 -17.85 -37.80
N GLY A 15 25.59 -16.88 -38.15
CA GLY A 15 25.58 -15.54 -37.57
C GLY A 15 25.23 -15.51 -36.09
N VAL A 16 24.19 -16.25 -35.68
CA VAL A 16 23.75 -16.37 -34.29
C VAL A 16 24.83 -17.06 -33.43
N ARG A 17 25.38 -18.16 -33.91
CA ARG A 17 26.51 -18.82 -33.21
C ARG A 17 27.71 -17.88 -33.06
N GLY A 18 28.08 -17.14 -34.08
CA GLY A 18 29.19 -16.18 -34.05
C GLY A 18 28.95 -15.04 -33.05
N PHE A 19 27.69 -14.60 -32.86
CA PHE A 19 27.32 -13.62 -31.85
C PHE A 19 27.60 -14.15 -30.44
N PHE A 20 27.09 -15.33 -30.09
CA PHE A 20 27.20 -15.87 -28.73
C PHE A 20 28.60 -16.39 -28.38
N THR A 21 29.36 -16.91 -29.35
CA THR A 21 30.72 -17.45 -29.10
C THR A 21 31.83 -16.41 -29.27
N GLY A 22 31.55 -15.31 -29.94
CA GLY A 22 32.54 -14.26 -30.27
C GLY A 22 32.51 -13.07 -29.31
N THR A 23 32.85 -11.89 -29.86
CA THR A 23 32.93 -10.61 -29.14
C THR A 23 31.53 -9.96 -28.95
N GLY A 24 30.54 -10.36 -29.76
CA GLY A 24 29.25 -9.67 -29.84
C GLY A 24 28.45 -9.73 -28.53
N PHE A 25 28.19 -10.92 -28.04
CA PHE A 25 27.37 -11.12 -26.83
C PHE A 25 27.97 -10.49 -25.57
N PRO A 26 29.26 -10.74 -25.22
CA PRO A 26 29.82 -10.12 -24.02
C PRO A 26 29.83 -8.60 -24.09
N LEU A 27 30.07 -8.02 -25.29
CA LEU A 27 30.07 -6.57 -25.45
C LEU A 27 28.65 -5.99 -25.33
N PHE A 28 27.65 -6.67 -25.87
CA PHE A 28 26.26 -6.36 -25.69
C PHE A 28 25.87 -6.36 -24.21
N LEU A 29 26.22 -7.44 -23.49
CA LEU A 29 25.89 -7.62 -22.07
C LEU A 29 26.58 -6.57 -21.17
N LEU A 30 27.86 -6.28 -21.43
CA LEU A 30 28.61 -5.25 -20.72
C LEU A 30 27.98 -3.86 -20.87
N ALA A 31 27.57 -3.50 -22.07
CA ALA A 31 26.91 -2.22 -22.31
C ALA A 31 25.53 -2.14 -21.70
N ALA A 32 24.76 -3.22 -21.76
CA ALA A 32 23.45 -3.30 -21.12
C ALA A 32 23.57 -3.19 -19.60
N ALA A 33 24.52 -3.91 -18.99
CA ALA A 33 24.78 -3.85 -17.56
C ALA A 33 25.20 -2.43 -17.08
N LEU A 34 26.04 -1.75 -17.87
CA LEU A 34 26.45 -0.38 -17.57
C LEU A 34 25.26 0.59 -17.56
N VAL A 35 24.37 0.49 -18.55
CA VAL A 35 23.16 1.33 -18.60
C VAL A 35 22.26 1.04 -17.40
N TYR A 36 22.09 -0.23 -17.05
CA TYR A 36 21.31 -0.64 -15.86
C TYR A 36 21.90 -0.07 -14.57
N GLU A 37 23.21 -0.16 -14.37
CA GLU A 37 23.90 0.40 -13.20
C GLU A 37 23.72 1.92 -13.10
N VAL A 38 23.90 2.63 -14.19
CA VAL A 38 23.68 4.09 -14.24
C VAL A 38 22.24 4.43 -13.87
N PHE A 39 21.27 3.65 -14.35
CA PHE A 39 19.88 3.82 -14.00
C PHE A 39 19.63 3.57 -12.51
N LEU A 40 20.14 2.46 -11.95
CA LEU A 40 20.00 2.17 -10.50
C LEU A 40 20.60 3.26 -9.62
N LEU A 41 21.81 3.71 -9.96
CA LEU A 41 22.45 4.81 -9.23
C LEU A 41 21.61 6.10 -9.33
N ALA A 42 21.09 6.40 -10.51
CA ALA A 42 20.22 7.56 -10.70
C ALA A 42 18.94 7.47 -9.86
N VAL A 43 18.36 6.26 -9.67
CA VAL A 43 17.20 6.04 -8.81
C VAL A 43 17.58 6.13 -7.33
N VAL A 44 18.65 5.45 -6.90
CA VAL A 44 19.07 5.43 -5.49
C VAL A 44 19.36 6.83 -4.97
N PHE A 45 20.08 7.63 -5.76
CA PHE A 45 20.48 9.00 -5.40
C PHE A 45 19.52 10.09 -5.90
N ALA A 46 18.37 9.71 -6.47
CA ALA A 46 17.37 10.70 -6.89
C ALA A 46 16.91 11.54 -5.69
N PRO A 47 16.95 12.88 -5.79
CA PRO A 47 16.39 13.74 -4.75
C PRO A 47 14.87 13.59 -4.70
N GLU A 48 14.29 13.85 -3.54
CA GLU A 48 12.83 13.95 -3.42
C GLU A 48 12.34 15.17 -4.18
N SER A 49 11.54 14.93 -5.19
CA SER A 49 10.94 15.98 -6.01
C SER A 49 9.50 15.60 -6.37
N THR A 50 8.70 16.62 -6.64
CA THR A 50 7.29 16.48 -7.06
C THR A 50 7.13 16.13 -8.56
N GLY A 51 8.24 16.07 -9.31
CA GLY A 51 8.21 15.73 -10.73
C GLY A 51 8.03 14.24 -11.00
N ALA A 52 7.75 13.89 -12.26
CA ALA A 52 7.50 12.51 -12.68
C ALA A 52 8.67 11.55 -12.36
N TRP A 53 9.93 12.03 -12.45
CA TRP A 53 11.11 11.26 -12.06
C TRP A 53 11.18 11.04 -10.55
N GLY A 54 10.89 12.08 -9.76
CA GLY A 54 10.86 11.97 -8.29
C GLY A 54 9.79 11.02 -7.80
N GLY A 55 8.60 11.05 -8.40
CA GLY A 55 7.53 10.09 -8.13
C GLY A 55 7.95 8.66 -8.43
N PHE A 56 8.44 8.40 -9.66
CA PHE A 56 8.92 7.09 -10.06
C PHE A 56 10.03 6.56 -9.14
N SER A 57 11.04 7.41 -8.83
CA SER A 57 12.17 6.97 -8.00
C SER A 57 11.74 6.65 -6.56
N ARG A 58 10.77 7.37 -6.01
CA ARG A 58 10.18 7.11 -4.69
C ARG A 58 9.46 5.76 -4.68
N GLU A 59 8.57 5.54 -5.63
CA GLU A 59 7.86 4.26 -5.80
C GLU A 59 8.85 3.09 -5.93
N PHE A 60 9.84 3.22 -6.81
CA PHE A 60 10.86 2.21 -7.01
C PHE A 60 11.63 1.92 -5.71
N LYS A 61 12.05 2.97 -4.96
CA LYS A 61 12.74 2.82 -3.69
C LYS A 61 11.85 2.13 -2.63
N GLN A 62 10.57 2.48 -2.56
CA GLN A 62 9.62 1.85 -1.62
C GLN A 62 9.48 0.36 -1.90
N TRP A 63 9.28 -0.02 -3.14
CA TRP A 63 9.10 -1.42 -3.53
C TRP A 63 10.38 -2.26 -3.45
N CYS A 64 11.52 -1.72 -3.89
CA CYS A 64 12.76 -2.48 -4.01
C CYS A 64 13.67 -2.35 -2.80
N PHE A 65 13.63 -1.22 -2.08
CA PHE A 65 14.55 -0.89 -0.99
C PHE A 65 13.85 -0.61 0.34
N ARG A 66 12.53 -0.85 0.44
CA ARG A 66 11.70 -0.54 1.62
C ARG A 66 11.94 0.89 2.12
N TYR A 67 11.99 1.82 1.20
CA TYR A 67 12.22 3.22 1.51
C TYR A 67 11.05 3.82 2.29
N ASP A 68 11.35 4.44 3.42
CA ASP A 68 10.40 5.20 4.22
C ASP A 68 10.58 6.69 3.95
N ALA A 69 9.60 7.30 3.29
CA ALA A 69 9.64 8.72 2.92
C ALA A 69 9.59 9.66 4.13
N SER A 70 9.10 9.21 5.31
CA SER A 70 9.02 10.03 6.52
C SER A 70 10.36 10.17 7.22
N THR A 71 11.20 9.15 7.16
CA THR A 71 12.51 9.10 7.82
C THR A 71 13.69 9.20 6.86
N GLY A 72 13.46 9.01 5.55
CA GLY A 72 14.51 8.88 4.54
C GLY A 72 15.30 7.58 4.64
N ALA A 73 14.89 6.65 5.50
CA ALA A 73 15.57 5.38 5.69
C ALA A 73 15.28 4.39 4.55
N MET A 74 16.27 3.57 4.20
CA MET A 74 16.11 2.47 3.25
C MET A 74 16.92 1.25 3.66
N GLU A 75 16.53 0.08 3.18
CA GLU A 75 17.22 -1.16 3.46
C GLU A 75 18.48 -1.29 2.60
N TRP A 76 19.60 -0.83 3.12
CA TRP A 76 20.88 -0.81 2.41
C TRP A 76 21.36 -2.20 1.96
N ALA A 77 20.97 -3.26 2.65
CA ALA A 77 21.28 -4.62 2.22
C ALA A 77 20.68 -4.94 0.85
N ALA A 78 19.40 -4.56 0.62
CA ALA A 78 18.74 -4.72 -0.67
C ALA A 78 19.40 -3.85 -1.75
N VAL A 79 19.76 -2.60 -1.42
CA VAL A 79 20.48 -1.69 -2.34
C VAL A 79 21.79 -2.32 -2.80
N TRP A 80 22.61 -2.83 -1.85
CA TRP A 80 23.88 -3.45 -2.20
C TRP A 80 23.72 -4.72 -3.05
N VAL A 81 22.73 -5.55 -2.76
CA VAL A 81 22.47 -6.74 -3.57
C VAL A 81 22.19 -6.35 -5.02
N MET A 82 21.30 -5.38 -5.25
CA MET A 82 20.94 -4.93 -6.60
C MET A 82 22.09 -4.25 -7.35
N LEU A 83 22.96 -3.51 -6.66
CA LEU A 83 24.13 -2.87 -7.27
C LEU A 83 25.28 -3.86 -7.56
N LEU A 84 25.44 -4.91 -6.74
CA LEU A 84 26.51 -5.87 -6.95
C LEU A 84 26.17 -6.96 -7.97
N GLU A 85 24.87 -7.26 -8.18
CA GLU A 85 24.42 -8.29 -9.11
C GLU A 85 24.94 -8.07 -10.54
N PRO A 86 24.80 -6.89 -11.18
CA PRO A 86 25.33 -6.65 -12.51
C PRO A 86 26.85 -6.75 -12.58
N ALA A 87 27.55 -6.27 -11.56
CA ALA A 87 29.01 -6.39 -11.48
C ALA A 87 29.45 -7.85 -11.44
N PHE A 88 28.71 -8.70 -10.72
CA PHE A 88 28.96 -10.14 -10.70
C PHE A 88 28.72 -10.80 -12.05
N VAL A 89 27.58 -10.48 -12.71
CA VAL A 89 27.26 -10.97 -14.06
C VAL A 89 28.32 -10.55 -15.07
N VAL A 90 28.76 -9.27 -15.03
CA VAL A 90 29.83 -8.73 -15.88
C VAL A 90 31.14 -9.46 -15.64
N THR A 91 31.50 -9.74 -14.40
CA THR A 91 32.73 -10.45 -14.05
C THR A 91 32.73 -11.88 -14.62
N ILE A 92 31.62 -12.61 -14.44
CA ILE A 92 31.46 -13.94 -15.01
C ILE A 92 31.54 -13.88 -16.54
N ALA A 93 30.83 -12.97 -17.18
CA ALA A 93 30.84 -12.81 -18.63
C ALA A 93 32.25 -12.49 -19.11
N ALA A 94 32.96 -11.56 -18.49
CA ALA A 94 34.34 -11.23 -18.83
C ALA A 94 35.31 -12.43 -18.71
N TYR A 95 35.11 -13.26 -17.68
CA TYR A 95 35.89 -14.48 -17.47
C TYR A 95 35.61 -15.54 -18.56
N LEU A 96 34.33 -15.84 -18.80
CA LEU A 96 33.90 -16.87 -19.76
C LEU A 96 34.32 -16.49 -21.21
N TRP A 97 34.11 -15.22 -21.59
CA TRP A 97 34.43 -14.71 -22.93
C TRP A 97 35.80 -14.00 -23.03
N ARG A 98 36.72 -14.22 -22.09
CA ARG A 98 38.02 -13.54 -22.06
C ARG A 98 38.80 -13.60 -23.38
N ARG A 99 38.63 -14.68 -24.17
CA ARG A 99 39.26 -14.82 -25.48
C ARG A 99 38.53 -13.96 -26.54
N GLY A 100 37.22 -13.93 -26.50
CA GLY A 100 36.36 -13.13 -27.38
C GLY A 100 36.49 -11.62 -27.14
N LEU A 101 36.93 -11.17 -25.97
CA LEU A 101 37.13 -9.76 -25.65
C LEU A 101 38.52 -9.22 -26.09
N ARG A 102 39.44 -10.10 -26.49
CA ARG A 102 40.80 -9.68 -26.92
C ARG A 102 40.81 -8.64 -28.06
N PRO A 103 39.96 -8.70 -29.11
CA PRO A 103 39.89 -7.70 -30.16
C PRO A 103 39.67 -6.28 -29.64
N LEU A 104 38.96 -6.11 -28.50
CA LEU A 104 38.62 -4.80 -27.91
C LEU A 104 39.88 -4.08 -27.33
N ARG A 105 41.03 -4.73 -27.31
CA ARG A 105 42.28 -4.07 -26.89
C ARG A 105 42.81 -3.10 -27.95
N THR A 106 42.24 -3.09 -29.14
CA THR A 106 42.64 -2.22 -30.25
C THR A 106 41.47 -1.35 -30.71
N ALA A 107 41.77 -0.14 -31.20
CA ALA A 107 40.76 0.74 -31.77
C ALA A 107 40.01 0.10 -32.98
N ALA A 108 40.71 -0.65 -33.80
CA ALA A 108 40.10 -1.39 -34.93
C ALA A 108 39.06 -2.40 -34.45
N GLY A 109 39.31 -3.10 -33.34
CA GLY A 109 38.35 -4.03 -32.72
C GLY A 109 37.08 -3.34 -32.22
N TRP A 110 37.20 -2.15 -31.65
CA TRP A 110 36.05 -1.33 -31.27
C TRP A 110 35.22 -0.88 -32.47
N VAL A 111 35.87 -0.42 -33.54
CA VAL A 111 35.18 -0.04 -34.80
C VAL A 111 34.40 -1.23 -35.36
N GLN A 112 34.97 -2.42 -35.33
CA GLN A 112 34.35 -3.62 -35.89
C GLN A 112 33.19 -4.15 -35.03
N HIS A 113 33.30 -4.12 -33.70
CA HIS A 113 32.35 -4.78 -32.77
C HIS A 113 31.48 -3.80 -31.99
N GLY A 114 31.77 -2.49 -31.99
CA GLY A 114 31.06 -1.46 -31.21
C GLY A 114 29.56 -1.42 -31.45
N ARG A 115 29.08 -1.84 -32.62
CA ARG A 115 27.66 -1.99 -32.93
C ARG A 115 26.92 -2.86 -31.90
N PHE A 116 27.58 -3.86 -31.30
CA PHE A 116 26.98 -4.72 -30.30
C PHE A 116 26.85 -4.02 -28.93
N ALA A 117 27.80 -3.15 -28.60
CA ALA A 117 27.68 -2.30 -27.41
C ALA A 117 26.53 -1.30 -27.58
N ILE A 118 26.41 -0.68 -28.75
CA ILE A 118 25.31 0.23 -29.08
C ILE A 118 23.96 -0.52 -28.95
N ALA A 119 23.88 -1.71 -29.56
CA ALA A 119 22.65 -2.53 -29.48
C ALA A 119 22.28 -2.92 -28.04
N GLY A 120 23.29 -3.32 -27.23
CA GLY A 120 23.07 -3.64 -25.80
C GLY A 120 22.61 -2.43 -24.99
N GLY A 121 23.25 -1.28 -25.17
CA GLY A 121 22.86 -0.03 -24.53
C GLY A 121 21.47 0.43 -24.94
N LEU A 122 21.11 0.37 -26.21
CA LEU A 122 19.78 0.72 -26.70
C LEU A 122 18.71 -0.24 -26.18
N ALA A 123 18.99 -1.54 -26.14
CA ALA A 123 18.07 -2.53 -25.58
C ALA A 123 17.81 -2.27 -24.08
N ALA A 124 18.87 -2.01 -23.31
CA ALA A 124 18.73 -1.67 -21.90
C ALA A 124 17.96 -0.35 -21.71
N MET A 125 18.30 0.71 -22.48
CA MET A 125 17.55 1.97 -22.44
C MET A 125 16.07 1.79 -22.77
N LEU A 126 15.75 0.96 -23.75
CA LEU A 126 14.35 0.66 -24.09
C LEU A 126 13.63 0.01 -22.89
N VAL A 127 14.24 -1.01 -22.27
CA VAL A 127 13.68 -1.67 -21.08
C VAL A 127 13.49 -0.68 -19.94
N MET A 128 14.50 0.16 -19.64
CA MET A 128 14.40 1.16 -18.57
C MET A 128 13.34 2.23 -18.88
N THR A 129 13.20 2.62 -20.15
CA THR A 129 12.16 3.57 -20.59
C THR A 129 10.76 2.96 -20.41
N VAL A 130 10.61 1.69 -20.74
CA VAL A 130 9.34 0.97 -20.55
C VAL A 130 9.04 0.86 -19.06
N LEU A 131 10.00 0.45 -18.23
CA LEU A 131 9.85 0.39 -16.77
C LEU A 131 9.47 1.77 -16.19
N TYR A 132 10.15 2.82 -16.62
CA TYR A 132 9.82 4.19 -16.24
C TYR A 132 8.42 4.60 -16.68
N ALA A 133 8.03 4.28 -17.91
CA ALA A 133 6.72 4.65 -18.44
C ALA A 133 5.55 3.98 -17.71
N TYR A 134 5.72 2.69 -17.37
CA TYR A 134 4.69 1.92 -16.64
C TYR A 134 4.78 2.07 -15.12
N GLY A 135 5.95 2.36 -14.57
CA GLY A 135 6.16 2.57 -13.13
C GLY A 135 5.98 4.02 -12.67
N ARG A 136 5.56 4.93 -13.55
CA ARG A 136 5.21 6.29 -13.11
C ARG A 136 3.91 6.24 -12.32
N PRO A 137 3.88 6.82 -11.09
CA PRO A 137 2.62 7.01 -10.42
C PRO A 137 1.69 7.80 -11.34
N ASP A 138 0.46 7.35 -11.44
CA ASP A 138 -0.58 8.13 -12.12
C ASP A 138 -0.75 9.43 -11.33
N PRO A 139 -0.56 10.61 -11.94
CA PRO A 139 -0.77 11.89 -11.25
C PRO A 139 -2.19 12.03 -10.68
N HIS A 140 -3.12 11.20 -11.17
CA HIS A 140 -4.50 11.15 -10.71
C HIS A 140 -4.78 9.96 -9.78
N ALA A 141 -3.81 9.05 -9.56
CA ALA A 141 -4.00 7.90 -8.67
C ALA A 141 -4.25 8.35 -7.21
N ASP A 142 -3.62 9.44 -6.81
CA ASP A 142 -3.79 10.07 -5.48
C ASP A 142 -4.91 11.13 -5.46
N ALA A 143 -5.51 11.46 -6.60
CA ALA A 143 -6.67 12.32 -6.60
C ALA A 143 -7.81 11.57 -5.91
N PRO A 144 -8.41 12.13 -4.84
CA PRO A 144 -9.53 11.51 -4.17
C PRO A 144 -10.62 11.22 -5.21
N LEU A 145 -10.95 9.95 -5.39
CA LEU A 145 -12.08 9.61 -6.24
C LEU A 145 -13.33 10.23 -5.61
N PRO A 146 -14.20 10.85 -6.41
CA PRO A 146 -15.42 11.43 -5.88
C PRO A 146 -16.22 10.36 -5.13
N PHE A 147 -16.78 10.74 -3.99
CA PHE A 147 -17.59 9.84 -3.18
C PHE A 147 -18.78 9.34 -4.00
N PRO A 148 -18.93 8.01 -4.18
CA PRO A 148 -19.97 7.47 -5.05
C PRO A 148 -21.38 7.55 -4.45
N GLY A 149 -21.53 7.98 -3.20
CA GLY A 149 -22.81 8.22 -2.55
C GLY A 149 -23.77 7.03 -2.60
N GLU A 150 -24.96 7.25 -3.13
CA GLU A 150 -26.01 6.23 -3.23
C GLU A 150 -25.60 4.95 -3.97
N ARG A 151 -24.59 4.99 -4.83
CA ARG A 151 -24.18 3.81 -5.60
C ARG A 151 -23.53 2.72 -4.72
N ILE A 152 -22.97 3.09 -3.57
CA ILE A 152 -22.36 2.15 -2.61
C ILE A 152 -23.15 2.08 -1.29
N ARG A 153 -24.26 2.85 -1.18
CA ARG A 153 -25.11 2.82 0.00
C ARG A 153 -25.72 1.43 0.18
N THR A 154 -25.60 0.92 1.38
CA THR A 154 -26.29 -0.30 1.80
C THR A 154 -27.50 0.05 2.66
N ARG A 155 -28.42 -0.91 2.85
CA ARG A 155 -29.59 -0.78 3.73
C ARG A 155 -29.67 -2.03 4.60
N LEU A 156 -28.57 -2.31 5.31
CA LEU A 156 -28.47 -3.49 6.13
C LEU A 156 -28.96 -3.14 7.55
N ALA A 157 -29.87 -3.93 8.06
CA ALA A 157 -30.32 -3.76 9.42
C ALA A 157 -29.14 -3.92 10.40
N THR A 158 -29.08 -3.02 11.37
CA THR A 158 -28.17 -3.19 12.52
C THR A 158 -28.67 -4.27 13.45
N THR A 159 -27.76 -4.84 14.21
CA THR A 159 -28.11 -5.77 15.29
C THR A 159 -28.35 -4.96 16.56
N ASP A 160 -29.49 -5.18 17.19
CA ASP A 160 -29.73 -4.66 18.55
C ASP A 160 -28.76 -5.32 19.51
N PHE A 161 -28.06 -4.51 20.31
CA PHE A 161 -27.10 -4.98 21.31
C PHE A 161 -27.19 -4.16 22.60
N ARG A 162 -26.88 -4.82 23.71
CA ARG A 162 -26.80 -4.20 25.03
C ARG A 162 -25.48 -4.54 25.67
N PHE A 163 -24.70 -3.52 25.96
CA PHE A 163 -23.36 -3.63 26.50
C PHE A 163 -23.17 -2.66 27.67
N ILE A 164 -21.95 -2.58 28.17
CA ILE A 164 -21.52 -1.54 29.10
C ILE A 164 -20.50 -0.64 28.38
N ASP A 165 -20.52 0.64 28.72
CA ASP A 165 -19.52 1.58 28.21
C ASP A 165 -18.29 1.69 29.15
N GLN A 166 -17.32 2.51 28.76
CA GLN A 166 -16.09 2.75 29.51
C GLN A 166 -16.33 3.39 30.91
N LYS A 167 -17.51 3.95 31.16
CA LYS A 167 -17.93 4.47 32.48
C LYS A 167 -18.75 3.45 33.26
N ASN A 168 -18.75 2.18 32.82
CA ASN A 168 -19.50 1.06 33.38
C ASN A 168 -21.02 1.30 33.44
N GLN A 169 -21.55 2.08 32.49
CA GLN A 169 -22.97 2.33 32.35
C GLN A 169 -23.57 1.39 31.30
N ALA A 170 -24.77 0.90 31.57
CA ALA A 170 -25.49 0.11 30.57
C ALA A 170 -25.81 0.96 29.36
N PHE A 171 -25.63 0.38 28.19
CA PHE A 171 -25.80 1.02 26.87
C PHE A 171 -26.61 0.12 25.96
N SER A 172 -27.57 0.69 25.26
CA SER A 172 -28.33 0.06 24.19
C SER A 172 -28.19 0.85 22.91
N PHE A 173 -28.11 0.15 21.77
CA PHE A 173 -28.03 0.81 20.46
C PHE A 173 -29.26 1.70 20.17
N ASP A 174 -30.43 1.39 20.76
CA ASP A 174 -31.65 2.22 20.65
C ASP A 174 -31.45 3.66 21.15
N GLU A 175 -30.49 3.89 22.05
CA GLU A 175 -30.16 5.24 22.54
C GLU A 175 -29.56 6.15 21.45
N LEU A 176 -29.10 5.57 20.35
CA LEU A 176 -28.51 6.28 19.24
C LEU A 176 -29.47 6.50 18.05
N ARG A 177 -30.73 6.08 18.16
CA ARG A 177 -31.73 6.36 17.13
C ARG A 177 -31.90 7.86 16.93
N GLY A 178 -32.05 8.27 15.66
CA GLY A 178 -32.08 9.68 15.28
C GLY A 178 -30.70 10.34 15.14
N ARG A 179 -29.62 9.59 15.38
CA ARG A 179 -28.24 10.07 15.22
C ARG A 179 -27.51 9.27 14.14
N VAL A 180 -26.55 9.90 13.53
CA VAL A 180 -25.57 9.19 12.66
C VAL A 180 -24.52 8.55 13.55
N VAL A 181 -24.23 7.26 13.34
CA VAL A 181 -23.32 6.53 14.21
C VAL A 181 -22.14 6.01 13.41
N LEU A 182 -20.94 6.39 13.84
CA LEU A 182 -19.69 5.79 13.36
C LEU A 182 -19.33 4.61 14.29
N VAL A 183 -19.32 3.40 13.76
CA VAL A 183 -18.93 2.20 14.52
C VAL A 183 -17.61 1.66 14.03
N THR A 184 -16.69 1.35 14.94
CA THR A 184 -15.42 0.68 14.64
C THR A 184 -15.11 -0.40 15.69
N GLY A 185 -14.14 -1.26 15.42
CA GLY A 185 -13.67 -2.29 16.35
C GLY A 185 -12.22 -2.03 16.75
N ILE A 186 -11.96 -2.02 18.04
CA ILE A 186 -10.61 -1.85 18.64
C ILE A 186 -10.43 -2.78 19.83
N TYR A 187 -9.19 -2.95 20.30
CA TYR A 187 -8.93 -3.54 21.62
C TYR A 187 -7.78 -2.82 22.30
N ALA A 188 -7.87 -2.74 23.64
CA ALA A 188 -7.05 -1.82 24.43
C ALA A 188 -5.52 -2.10 24.37
N ARG A 189 -5.13 -3.35 24.17
CA ARG A 189 -3.71 -3.75 24.10
C ARG A 189 -3.14 -3.81 22.68
N CYS A 190 -3.86 -3.28 21.71
CA CYS A 190 -3.37 -3.21 20.33
C CYS A 190 -2.25 -2.16 20.19
N SER A 191 -1.10 -2.56 19.67
CA SER A 191 0.04 -1.68 19.44
C SER A 191 0.26 -1.37 17.94
N THR A 192 -0.62 -1.85 17.06
CA THR A 192 -0.44 -1.74 15.60
C THR A 192 -1.53 -0.84 14.98
N SER A 193 -2.66 -1.38 14.61
CA SER A 193 -3.70 -0.69 13.84
C SER A 193 -4.69 0.14 14.68
N CYS A 194 -4.97 -0.26 15.94
CA CYS A 194 -5.93 0.48 16.77
C CYS A 194 -5.50 1.93 17.07
N PRO A 195 -4.21 2.24 17.32
CA PRO A 195 -3.75 3.62 17.43
C PRO A 195 -4.11 4.46 16.20
N GLU A 196 -3.88 3.92 15.00
CA GLU A 196 -4.21 4.60 13.75
C GLU A 196 -5.72 4.81 13.60
N ILE A 197 -6.54 3.79 13.88
CA ILE A 197 -8.01 3.89 13.89
C ILE A 197 -8.47 5.02 14.79
N LEU A 198 -7.96 5.12 16.02
CA LEU A 198 -8.35 6.14 16.99
C LEU A 198 -7.90 7.55 16.54
N ILE A 199 -6.67 7.71 16.06
CA ILE A 199 -6.15 8.98 15.56
C ILE A 199 -6.98 9.47 14.35
N GLU A 200 -7.25 8.59 13.40
CA GLU A 200 -8.06 8.93 12.22
C GLU A 200 -9.50 9.27 12.60
N THR A 201 -10.11 8.50 13.52
CA THR A 201 -11.45 8.79 14.03
C THR A 201 -11.50 10.16 14.71
N LYS A 202 -10.51 10.49 15.54
CA LYS A 202 -10.43 11.79 16.22
C LYS A 202 -10.27 12.93 15.21
N ALA A 203 -9.34 12.79 14.26
CA ALA A 203 -9.10 13.78 13.22
C ALA A 203 -10.35 14.00 12.34
N LEU A 204 -11.06 12.92 12.00
CA LEU A 204 -12.32 12.97 11.25
C LEU A 204 -13.35 13.81 11.99
N ILE A 205 -13.64 13.48 13.25
CA ILE A 205 -14.65 14.18 14.07
C ILE A 205 -14.28 15.64 14.27
N ASP A 206 -13.00 15.93 14.56
CA ASP A 206 -12.54 17.31 14.76
C ASP A 206 -12.65 18.14 13.46
N SER A 207 -12.61 17.51 12.30
CA SER A 207 -12.77 18.14 10.99
C SER A 207 -14.21 18.44 10.60
N LEU A 208 -15.20 17.93 11.35
CA LEU A 208 -16.62 18.18 11.09
C LEU A 208 -17.05 19.58 11.59
N PRO A 209 -17.96 20.25 10.87
CA PRO A 209 -18.63 21.44 11.38
C PRO A 209 -19.32 21.15 12.72
N PRO A 210 -19.32 22.09 13.69
CA PRO A 210 -19.92 21.86 15.02
C PRO A 210 -21.36 21.33 14.99
N ALA A 211 -22.22 21.88 14.14
CA ALA A 211 -23.60 21.45 13.99
C ALA A 211 -23.73 19.99 13.53
N MET A 212 -22.83 19.51 12.69
CA MET A 212 -22.81 18.10 12.25
C MET A 212 -22.25 17.20 13.35
N ARG A 213 -21.23 17.66 14.08
CA ARG A 213 -20.62 16.90 15.18
C ARG A 213 -21.65 16.56 16.26
N GLU A 214 -22.54 17.47 16.60
CA GLU A 214 -23.59 17.24 17.59
C GLU A 214 -24.56 16.11 17.21
N ARG A 215 -24.65 15.76 15.92
CA ARG A 215 -25.53 14.71 15.40
C ARG A 215 -24.84 13.37 15.24
N VAL A 216 -23.53 13.35 15.38
CA VAL A 216 -22.71 12.15 15.22
C VAL A 216 -22.41 11.55 16.60
N SER A 217 -22.50 10.25 16.70
CA SER A 217 -22.04 9.47 17.85
C SER A 217 -20.99 8.48 17.38
N ILE A 218 -19.98 8.24 18.20
CA ILE A 218 -18.91 7.29 17.89
C ILE A 218 -19.03 6.11 18.86
N VAL A 219 -19.02 4.92 18.31
CA VAL A 219 -19.06 3.66 19.06
C VAL A 219 -17.86 2.80 18.66
N ALA A 220 -16.99 2.52 19.61
CA ALA A 220 -15.95 1.51 19.46
C ALA A 220 -16.41 0.21 20.16
N LEU A 221 -16.36 -0.91 19.45
CA LEU A 221 -16.67 -2.23 20.01
C LEU A 221 -15.38 -2.93 20.42
N SER A 222 -15.34 -3.54 21.59
CA SER A 222 -14.19 -4.32 22.02
C SER A 222 -14.02 -5.58 21.17
N LEU A 223 -12.84 -5.72 20.55
CA LEU A 223 -12.43 -6.95 19.86
C LEU A 223 -11.83 -7.99 20.82
N ASN A 224 -11.58 -7.59 22.08
CA ASN A 224 -11.02 -8.43 23.14
C ASN A 224 -11.85 -8.33 24.44
N PRO A 225 -13.12 -8.78 24.38
CA PRO A 225 -14.03 -8.62 25.50
C PRO A 225 -13.57 -9.31 26.80
N GLU A 226 -12.66 -10.27 26.70
CA GLU A 226 -12.11 -10.98 27.86
C GLU A 226 -11.15 -10.11 28.69
N GLU A 227 -10.47 -9.13 28.06
CA GLU A 227 -9.41 -8.35 28.73
C GLU A 227 -9.69 -6.85 28.80
N ASP A 228 -10.60 -6.33 27.98
CA ASP A 228 -10.93 -4.90 27.94
C ASP A 228 -11.87 -4.55 29.10
N THR A 229 -11.29 -4.16 30.23
CA THR A 229 -12.05 -3.67 31.39
C THR A 229 -12.50 -2.23 31.20
N ALA A 230 -13.57 -1.80 31.88
CA ALA A 230 -14.08 -0.43 31.82
C ALA A 230 -12.99 0.61 32.13
N ASP A 231 -12.17 0.39 33.16
CA ASP A 231 -11.03 1.24 33.50
C ASP A 231 -10.00 1.36 32.39
N LEU A 232 -9.73 0.25 31.69
CA LEU A 232 -8.75 0.23 30.59
C LEU A 232 -9.30 0.95 29.37
N MET A 233 -10.58 0.72 29.06
CA MET A 233 -11.29 1.41 27.98
C MET A 233 -11.35 2.91 28.22
N ASP A 234 -11.61 3.34 29.45
CA ASP A 234 -11.67 4.76 29.82
C ASP A 234 -10.31 5.44 29.64
N ARG A 235 -9.23 4.83 30.16
CA ARG A 235 -7.87 5.35 29.97
C ARG A 235 -7.46 5.48 28.50
N ILE A 236 -7.82 4.51 27.66
CA ILE A 236 -7.56 4.59 26.22
C ILE A 236 -8.34 5.75 25.60
N THR A 237 -9.62 5.88 25.94
CA THR A 237 -10.48 6.95 25.43
C THR A 237 -9.93 8.34 25.79
N GLU A 238 -9.50 8.53 27.03
CA GLU A 238 -8.88 9.78 27.50
C GLU A 238 -7.54 10.05 26.84
N ALA A 239 -6.69 9.02 26.69
CA ALA A 239 -5.36 9.15 26.09
C ALA A 239 -5.40 9.63 24.63
N TYR A 240 -6.46 9.30 23.89
CA TYR A 240 -6.68 9.77 22.53
C TYR A 240 -7.53 11.04 22.44
N GLY A 241 -7.89 11.65 23.57
CA GLY A 241 -8.58 12.93 23.64
C GLY A 241 -10.04 12.88 23.23
N PHE A 242 -10.69 11.73 23.37
CA PHE A 242 -12.13 11.64 23.16
C PHE A 242 -12.91 12.07 24.41
N THR A 243 -14.06 12.67 24.17
CA THR A 243 -14.95 13.15 25.24
C THR A 243 -16.18 12.26 25.37
N TYR A 244 -16.59 12.08 26.63
CA TYR A 244 -17.85 11.40 26.96
C TYR A 244 -19.00 12.42 26.98
N PRO A 245 -20.19 12.11 26.46
CA PRO A 245 -20.70 10.84 25.93
C PRO A 245 -20.55 10.70 24.40
N GLU A 246 -19.82 11.57 23.75
CA GLU A 246 -19.67 11.64 22.29
C GLU A 246 -19.02 10.37 21.71
N PHE A 247 -18.05 9.83 22.45
CA PHE A 247 -17.38 8.58 22.15
C PHE A 247 -17.69 7.53 23.22
N LYS A 248 -18.18 6.39 22.80
CA LYS A 248 -18.46 5.25 23.67
C LYS A 248 -17.63 4.05 23.26
N TYR A 249 -16.84 3.54 24.19
CA TYR A 249 -16.10 2.28 24.02
C TYR A 249 -16.88 1.20 24.78
N LEU A 250 -17.40 0.22 24.01
CA LEU A 250 -18.36 -0.76 24.52
C LEU A 250 -17.73 -2.13 24.72
N ASN A 251 -18.06 -2.76 25.80
CA ASN A 251 -17.76 -4.15 26.10
C ASN A 251 -18.98 -4.81 26.77
N GLY A 252 -18.94 -6.14 26.93
CA GLY A 252 -20.04 -6.88 27.56
C GLY A 252 -19.73 -8.35 27.75
N GLU A 253 -20.79 -9.14 27.84
CA GLU A 253 -20.65 -10.58 27.91
C GLU A 253 -19.96 -11.13 26.67
N VAL A 254 -18.93 -11.98 26.83
CA VAL A 254 -18.00 -12.40 25.80
C VAL A 254 -18.70 -13.01 24.58
N ALA A 255 -19.64 -13.96 24.82
CA ALA A 255 -20.35 -14.60 23.71
C ALA A 255 -21.23 -13.62 22.94
N GLY A 256 -21.95 -12.73 23.64
CA GLY A 256 -22.78 -11.70 23.04
C GLY A 256 -21.99 -10.68 22.23
N MET A 257 -20.81 -10.27 22.73
CA MET A 257 -19.91 -9.37 22.01
C MET A 257 -19.38 -10.04 20.73
N HIS A 258 -18.92 -11.29 20.81
CA HIS A 258 -18.44 -12.04 19.64
C HIS A 258 -19.54 -12.26 18.60
N GLU A 259 -20.76 -12.55 19.02
CA GLU A 259 -21.91 -12.67 18.11
C GLU A 259 -22.19 -11.34 17.39
N THR A 260 -22.22 -10.24 18.11
CA THR A 260 -22.44 -8.89 17.56
C THR A 260 -21.36 -8.50 16.57
N LEU A 261 -20.10 -8.68 16.93
CA LEU A 261 -18.97 -8.40 16.02
C LEU A 261 -19.06 -9.23 14.73
N THR A 262 -19.47 -10.49 14.82
CA THR A 262 -19.65 -11.37 13.67
C THR A 262 -20.79 -10.90 12.77
N LYS A 263 -21.94 -10.55 13.36
CA LYS A 263 -23.12 -10.02 12.62
C LYS A 263 -22.80 -8.69 11.92
N LEU A 264 -22.00 -7.83 12.53
CA LEU A 264 -21.56 -6.55 11.94
C LEU A 264 -20.42 -6.71 10.95
N GLY A 265 -19.82 -7.91 10.85
CA GLY A 265 -18.77 -8.23 9.88
C GLY A 265 -17.35 -7.82 10.32
N PHE A 266 -17.11 -7.65 11.62
CA PHE A 266 -15.76 -7.46 12.16
C PHE A 266 -15.02 -8.79 12.19
N ALA A 267 -14.36 -9.13 11.06
CA ALA A 267 -13.50 -10.31 10.96
C ALA A 267 -12.30 -10.14 11.90
N ARG A 268 -11.99 -11.19 12.66
CA ARG A 268 -10.90 -11.19 13.64
C ARG A 268 -10.39 -12.59 13.90
N VAL A 269 -9.08 -12.72 14.13
CA VAL A 269 -8.40 -13.98 14.47
C VAL A 269 -7.38 -13.69 15.56
N ARG A 270 -7.47 -14.40 16.70
CA ARG A 270 -6.49 -14.31 17.78
C ARG A 270 -5.36 -15.31 17.51
N ASP A 271 -4.11 -14.87 17.53
CA ASP A 271 -2.94 -15.75 17.58
C ASP A 271 -2.83 -16.36 18.99
N PRO A 272 -2.95 -17.68 19.13
CA PRO A 272 -2.92 -18.33 20.45
C PRO A 272 -1.56 -18.25 21.15
N ARG A 273 -0.47 -17.93 20.43
CA ARG A 273 0.88 -17.85 21.00
C ARG A 273 1.21 -16.45 21.50
N THR A 274 0.76 -15.43 20.81
CA THR A 274 1.11 -14.03 21.11
C THR A 274 -0.05 -13.27 21.77
N GLY A 275 -1.29 -13.78 21.66
CA GLY A 275 -2.49 -13.08 22.08
C GLY A 275 -2.90 -11.91 21.19
N VAL A 276 -2.12 -11.61 20.14
CA VAL A 276 -2.44 -10.56 19.17
C VAL A 276 -3.69 -10.94 18.40
N ILE A 277 -4.59 -9.97 18.23
CA ILE A 277 -5.81 -10.13 17.45
C ILE A 277 -5.60 -9.43 16.11
N ASP A 278 -5.47 -10.24 15.05
CA ASP A 278 -5.53 -9.75 13.67
C ASP A 278 -6.98 -9.48 13.30
N HIS A 279 -7.30 -8.28 12.82
CA HIS A 279 -8.67 -7.86 12.57
C HIS A 279 -8.79 -6.92 11.38
N ALA A 280 -9.98 -6.90 10.79
CA ALA A 280 -10.32 -5.92 9.77
C ALA A 280 -10.45 -4.51 10.39
N ASN A 281 -9.77 -3.53 9.80
CA ASN A 281 -9.88 -2.11 10.14
C ASN A 281 -11.16 -1.54 9.50
N LEU A 282 -12.31 -1.91 10.06
CA LEU A 282 -13.62 -1.62 9.50
C LEU A 282 -14.28 -0.44 10.21
N PHE A 283 -14.83 0.46 9.41
CA PHE A 283 -15.74 1.52 9.84
C PHE A 283 -17.13 1.28 9.26
N LEU A 284 -18.15 1.33 10.10
CA LEU A 284 -19.54 1.31 9.66
C LEU A 284 -20.15 2.67 9.92
N LEU A 285 -20.82 3.22 8.93
CA LEU A 285 -21.68 4.39 9.10
C LEU A 285 -23.13 3.93 9.14
N ILE A 286 -23.80 4.24 10.23
CA ILE A 286 -25.21 3.92 10.47
C ILE A 286 -25.97 5.23 10.40
N ASP A 287 -27.04 5.25 9.64
CA ASP A 287 -27.89 6.43 9.48
C ASP A 287 -28.85 6.62 10.66
N ALA A 288 -29.56 7.74 10.68
CA ALA A 288 -30.52 8.10 11.73
C ALA A 288 -31.66 7.08 11.88
N GLY A 289 -31.98 6.33 10.81
CA GLY A 289 -32.95 5.24 10.82
C GLY A 289 -32.43 3.95 11.48
N GLY A 290 -31.14 3.86 11.72
CA GLY A 290 -30.49 2.69 12.30
C GLY A 290 -30.08 1.64 11.28
N GLU A 291 -29.97 1.98 9.99
CA GLU A 291 -29.45 1.11 8.95
C GLU A 291 -27.95 1.34 8.71
N ILE A 292 -27.19 0.28 8.46
CA ILE A 292 -25.80 0.40 8.01
C ILE A 292 -25.83 0.94 6.57
N ALA A 293 -25.52 2.23 6.42
CA ALA A 293 -25.51 2.91 5.15
C ALA A 293 -24.22 2.68 4.38
N TYR A 294 -23.06 2.73 5.08
CA TYR A 294 -21.75 2.57 4.42
C TYR A 294 -20.80 1.71 5.25
N ARG A 295 -19.86 1.07 4.54
CA ARG A 295 -18.79 0.25 5.11
C ARG A 295 -17.47 0.64 4.48
N PHE A 296 -16.51 1.07 5.28
CA PHE A 296 -15.19 1.52 4.83
C PHE A 296 -14.08 0.79 5.57
N THR A 297 -12.91 0.71 4.95
CA THR A 297 -11.67 0.24 5.58
C THR A 297 -10.72 1.42 5.79
N LEU A 298 -9.72 1.26 6.65
CA LEU A 298 -8.70 2.27 6.89
C LEU A 298 -7.66 2.23 5.76
N ASP A 299 -7.98 2.80 4.62
CA ASP A 299 -7.07 3.00 3.50
C ASP A 299 -7.19 4.42 2.94
N THR A 300 -6.23 4.83 2.13
CA THR A 300 -6.11 6.20 1.61
C THR A 300 -7.36 6.66 0.85
N ARG A 301 -7.98 5.75 0.10
CA ARG A 301 -9.19 6.04 -0.68
C ARG A 301 -10.41 6.23 0.23
N HIS A 302 -10.59 5.33 1.18
CA HIS A 302 -11.76 5.33 2.04
C HIS A 302 -11.74 6.43 3.09
N ARG A 303 -10.58 7.03 3.41
CA ARG A 303 -10.52 8.18 4.33
C ARG A 303 -11.38 9.36 3.89
N SER A 304 -11.26 9.78 2.62
CA SER A 304 -12.09 10.86 2.07
C SER A 304 -13.56 10.48 2.04
N TRP A 305 -13.85 9.25 1.61
CA TRP A 305 -15.22 8.73 1.52
C TRP A 305 -15.88 8.55 2.88
N LEU A 306 -15.12 8.16 3.90
CA LEU A 306 -15.62 8.08 5.28
C LEU A 306 -16.13 9.44 5.76
N LYS A 307 -15.36 10.51 5.50
CA LYS A 307 -15.77 11.88 5.83
C LYS A 307 -17.00 12.33 5.03
N GLU A 308 -16.97 12.14 3.72
CA GLU A 308 -18.06 12.55 2.84
C GLU A 308 -19.36 11.77 3.14
N GLY A 309 -19.26 10.46 3.40
CA GLY A 309 -20.39 9.64 3.81
C GLY A 309 -20.98 10.07 5.16
N LEU A 310 -20.13 10.41 6.13
CA LEU A 310 -20.57 10.90 7.43
C LEU A 310 -21.28 12.26 7.30
N MET A 311 -20.73 13.17 6.47
CA MET A 311 -21.36 14.47 6.19
C MET A 311 -22.68 14.34 5.46
N ALA A 312 -22.78 13.43 4.49
CA ALA A 312 -24.01 13.16 3.74
C ALA A 312 -25.13 12.68 4.70
N LEU A 313 -24.83 11.68 5.54
CA LEU A 313 -25.82 11.15 6.50
C LEU A 313 -26.21 12.19 7.56
N ALA A 314 -25.26 12.99 8.04
CA ALA A 314 -25.55 14.05 9.02
C ALA A 314 -26.40 15.19 8.40
N GLY A 315 -26.29 15.42 7.10
CA GLY A 315 -27.14 16.33 6.35
C GLY A 315 -28.56 15.80 6.17
N GLU A 316 -28.72 14.51 5.85
CA GLU A 316 -30.05 13.87 5.71
C GLU A 316 -30.84 13.85 7.03
N ALA A 317 -30.17 13.74 8.16
CA ALA A 317 -30.79 13.83 9.48
C ALA A 317 -31.39 15.21 9.82
N ASP A 318 -31.12 16.23 9.00
CA ASP A 318 -31.71 17.57 9.08
C ASP A 318 -33.08 17.67 8.41
N GLU A 319 -33.32 16.83 7.40
CA GLU A 319 -34.52 16.90 6.54
C GLU A 319 -35.63 15.96 7.01
N SER A 320 -35.35 15.09 7.99
CA SER A 320 -36.27 14.09 8.53
C SER A 320 -36.81 14.49 9.91
#